data_152f36fe418c74f9454bf1dfe188656e
#
_entry.id   152f36fe418c74f9454bf1dfe188656e
#
_cell.length_a   1.000
_cell.length_b   1.000
_cell.length_c   1.000
_cell.angle_alpha   90.00
_cell.angle_beta   90.00
_cell.angle_gamma   90.00
#
_symmetry.space_group_name_H-M   'P 1'
#
loop_
_entity.id
_entity.type
_entity.pdbx_description
1 polymer ?
#
loop_
_entity_poly.entity_id
_entity_poly.type
_entity_poly.pdbx_seq_one_letter_code
_entity_poly.pdbx_strand_id
1 'polypeptide(L)'
;MKIGILHPGEMGASVGAAARAAGNAVSWASAGRSEASRRRAEEAGLEDAGTMEALIAGSEIIVSVCPPEAARTLAASVIDAGFTGIYVDGNAVSTETARAVAGVVADAGARFVDGGIIGPPAHQEGTTRLYLSGAEASTVASAFKGSMLEALVIGDRPGSASALKMCYAAWTKGSAALLTAIRALAVAEGVENALLEEWNISQHGIEARSTAGARNNAFKAWRFAGEMREIAATFEAAGLPGGFHQGAADVYTRLAAYKDCDPPPELTEIIETLLDPGT
;
A
#
# COMPACT_ATOMS: atom_id res chain seq x y z
N MET A 1 12.75 17.74 -12.22
CA MET A 1 12.14 16.69 -13.08
C MET A 1 10.64 16.93 -13.19
N LYS A 2 10.01 16.40 -14.24
CA LYS A 2 8.55 16.44 -14.44
C LYS A 2 7.98 15.09 -14.02
N ILE A 3 7.13 15.08 -13.00
CA ILE A 3 6.62 13.85 -12.38
C ILE A 3 5.10 13.80 -12.48
N GLY A 4 4.57 12.71 -13.01
CA GLY A 4 3.14 12.42 -13.08
C GLY A 4 2.70 11.50 -11.94
N ILE A 5 1.67 11.87 -11.19
CA ILE A 5 1.03 11.02 -10.17
C ILE A 5 -0.28 10.47 -10.74
N LEU A 6 -0.37 9.16 -10.89
CA LEU A 6 -1.55 8.54 -11.52
C LEU A 6 -2.81 8.61 -10.64
N HIS A 7 -2.68 8.39 -9.34
CA HIS A 7 -3.80 8.34 -8.40
C HIS A 7 -3.49 9.13 -7.12
N PRO A 8 -3.98 10.38 -6.97
CA PRO A 8 -3.83 11.15 -5.75
C PRO A 8 -4.85 10.71 -4.69
N GLY A 9 -4.76 9.43 -4.27
CA GLY A 9 -5.32 8.99 -3.00
C GLY A 9 -4.53 9.60 -1.84
N GLU A 10 -4.81 9.22 -0.59
CA GLU A 10 -4.05 9.73 0.56
C GLU A 10 -2.54 9.57 0.39
N MET A 11 -2.09 8.36 0.06
CA MET A 11 -0.67 8.07 -0.14
C MET A 11 -0.12 8.71 -1.42
N GLY A 12 -0.83 8.60 -2.55
CA GLY A 12 -0.38 9.16 -3.84
C GLY A 12 -0.24 10.69 -3.79
N ALA A 13 -1.18 11.39 -3.14
CA ALA A 13 -1.10 12.83 -2.93
C ALA A 13 0.10 13.21 -2.06
N SER A 14 0.37 12.47 -0.96
CA SER A 14 1.52 12.74 -0.10
C SER A 14 2.86 12.48 -0.80
N VAL A 15 2.95 11.45 -1.66
CA VAL A 15 4.12 11.22 -2.52
C VAL A 15 4.32 12.37 -3.50
N GLY A 16 3.24 12.84 -4.12
CA GLY A 16 3.29 14.01 -5.02
C GLY A 16 3.73 15.28 -4.30
N ALA A 17 3.18 15.55 -3.11
CA ALA A 17 3.58 16.69 -2.27
C ALA A 17 5.07 16.62 -1.89
N ALA A 18 5.57 15.43 -1.54
CA ALA A 18 6.99 15.22 -1.21
C ALA A 18 7.89 15.48 -2.42
N ALA A 19 7.53 14.98 -3.61
CA ALA A 19 8.27 15.24 -4.83
C ALA A 19 8.28 16.75 -5.18
N ARG A 20 7.15 17.43 -5.00
CA ARG A 20 7.04 18.87 -5.20
C ARG A 20 7.90 19.66 -4.23
N ALA A 21 7.90 19.29 -2.94
CA ALA A 21 8.73 19.91 -1.91
C ALA A 21 10.23 19.78 -2.22
N ALA A 22 10.63 18.70 -2.91
CA ALA A 22 12.00 18.52 -3.43
C ALA A 22 12.31 19.34 -4.69
N GLY A 23 11.41 20.22 -5.13
CA GLY A 23 11.63 21.14 -6.25
C GLY A 23 11.26 20.59 -7.64
N ASN A 24 10.49 19.52 -7.73
CA ASN A 24 10.02 19.01 -9.02
C ASN A 24 8.70 19.67 -9.46
N ALA A 25 8.44 19.68 -10.76
CA ALA A 25 7.12 19.95 -11.33
C ALA A 25 6.29 18.67 -11.24
N VAL A 26 5.18 18.71 -10.48
CA VAL A 26 4.37 17.52 -10.22
C VAL A 26 2.95 17.73 -10.69
N SER A 27 2.48 16.86 -11.57
CA SER A 27 1.14 16.91 -12.15
C SER A 27 0.35 15.62 -11.95
N TRP A 28 -0.95 15.69 -12.16
CA TRP A 28 -1.89 14.56 -12.11
C TRP A 28 -3.00 14.75 -13.13
N ALA A 29 -3.80 13.73 -13.42
CA ALA A 29 -4.92 13.80 -14.34
C ALA A 29 -6.25 13.76 -13.60
N SER A 30 -7.08 14.81 -13.77
CA SER A 30 -8.36 14.95 -13.07
C SER A 30 -9.54 14.28 -13.76
N ALA A 31 -9.43 13.97 -15.06
CA ALA A 31 -10.49 13.32 -15.82
C ALA A 31 -10.94 12.00 -15.17
N GLY A 32 -12.24 11.86 -14.94
CA GLY A 32 -12.84 10.66 -14.33
C GLY A 32 -12.52 10.46 -12.84
N ARG A 33 -11.94 11.44 -12.15
CA ARG A 33 -11.59 11.33 -10.71
C ARG A 33 -12.68 11.94 -9.81
N SER A 34 -12.80 11.36 -8.61
CA SER A 34 -13.72 11.85 -7.57
C SER A 34 -13.33 13.22 -7.06
N GLU A 35 -14.31 13.96 -6.52
CA GLU A 35 -14.08 15.24 -5.86
C GLU A 35 -13.08 15.14 -4.71
N ALA A 36 -13.12 14.04 -3.94
CA ALA A 36 -12.15 13.78 -2.88
C ALA A 36 -10.71 13.64 -3.41
N SER A 37 -10.51 13.07 -4.60
CA SER A 37 -9.19 13.02 -5.25
C SER A 37 -8.73 14.39 -5.74
N ARG A 38 -9.65 15.20 -6.29
CA ARG A 38 -9.37 16.58 -6.72
C ARG A 38 -8.89 17.42 -5.53
N ARG A 39 -9.65 17.42 -4.45
CA ARG A 39 -9.30 18.16 -3.23
C ARG A 39 -7.93 17.75 -2.69
N ARG A 40 -7.63 16.45 -2.59
CA ARG A 40 -6.31 15.98 -2.12
C ARG A 40 -5.16 16.42 -3.03
N ALA A 41 -5.36 16.40 -4.35
CA ALA A 41 -4.36 16.85 -5.30
C ALA A 41 -4.12 18.36 -5.20
N GLU A 42 -5.17 19.14 -5.03
CA GLU A 42 -5.12 20.59 -4.81
C GLU A 42 -4.40 20.94 -3.49
N GLU A 43 -4.77 20.29 -2.39
CA GLU A 43 -4.10 20.45 -1.08
C GLU A 43 -2.61 20.07 -1.15
N ALA A 44 -2.26 19.05 -1.95
CA ALA A 44 -0.89 18.66 -2.23
C ALA A 44 -0.16 19.60 -3.20
N GLY A 45 -0.86 20.55 -3.81
CA GLY A 45 -0.33 21.51 -4.78
C GLY A 45 0.08 20.88 -6.11
N LEU A 46 -0.60 19.81 -6.54
CA LEU A 46 -0.33 19.14 -7.80
C LEU A 46 -1.00 19.89 -8.96
N GLU A 47 -0.28 20.05 -10.07
CA GLU A 47 -0.81 20.68 -11.29
C GLU A 47 -1.78 19.72 -12.00
N ASP A 48 -2.95 20.21 -12.36
CA ASP A 48 -3.93 19.42 -13.11
C ASP A 48 -3.59 19.40 -14.61
N ALA A 49 -3.16 18.28 -15.13
CA ALA A 49 -2.94 18.05 -16.56
C ALA A 49 -4.25 17.77 -17.33
N GLY A 50 -5.38 17.66 -16.63
CA GLY A 50 -6.68 17.37 -17.22
C GLY A 50 -6.85 15.90 -17.58
N THR A 51 -6.15 15.39 -18.60
CA THR A 51 -6.30 14.02 -19.10
C THR A 51 -5.06 13.15 -18.82
N MET A 52 -5.23 11.83 -18.95
CA MET A 52 -4.14 10.87 -18.82
C MET A 52 -3.09 11.06 -19.91
N GLU A 53 -3.53 11.32 -21.14
CA GLU A 53 -2.65 11.54 -22.29
C GLU A 53 -1.77 12.79 -22.08
N ALA A 54 -2.35 13.88 -21.59
CA ALA A 54 -1.60 15.09 -21.28
C ALA A 54 -0.61 14.89 -20.14
N LEU A 55 -1.00 14.14 -19.09
CA LEU A 55 -0.12 13.77 -18.00
C LEU A 55 1.08 12.96 -18.49
N ILE A 56 0.84 11.93 -19.32
CA ILE A 56 1.86 11.05 -19.89
C ILE A 56 2.84 11.85 -20.75
N ALA A 57 2.31 12.67 -21.68
CA ALA A 57 3.13 13.48 -22.58
C ALA A 57 3.98 14.53 -21.84
N GLY A 58 3.51 14.98 -20.67
CA GLY A 58 4.19 15.99 -19.85
C GLY A 58 5.19 15.43 -18.85
N SER A 59 5.31 14.09 -18.67
CA SER A 59 6.05 13.48 -17.60
C SER A 59 7.34 12.78 -18.04
N GLU A 60 8.42 12.94 -17.27
CA GLU A 60 9.67 12.19 -17.38
C GLU A 60 9.63 10.93 -16.49
N ILE A 61 8.93 11.05 -15.34
CA ILE A 61 8.69 9.97 -14.37
C ILE A 61 7.19 9.90 -14.12
N ILE A 62 6.62 8.70 -14.15
CA ILE A 62 5.25 8.43 -13.72
C ILE A 62 5.29 7.56 -12.47
N VAL A 63 4.60 7.98 -11.41
CA VAL A 63 4.48 7.23 -10.16
C VAL A 63 3.06 6.70 -10.00
N SER A 64 2.94 5.39 -9.92
CA SER A 64 1.68 4.68 -9.66
C SER A 64 1.55 4.35 -8.18
N VAL A 65 0.47 4.82 -7.55
CA VAL A 65 0.08 4.44 -6.17
C VAL A 65 -1.41 4.15 -6.17
N CYS A 66 -1.78 2.90 -6.47
CA CYS A 66 -3.16 2.45 -6.60
C CYS A 66 -3.39 1.15 -5.82
N PRO A 67 -4.62 0.65 -5.69
CA PRO A 67 -4.88 -0.69 -5.17
C PRO A 67 -4.17 -1.77 -6.01
N PRO A 68 -3.71 -2.88 -5.38
CA PRO A 68 -2.95 -3.94 -6.05
C PRO A 68 -3.59 -4.47 -7.34
N GLU A 69 -4.91 -4.62 -7.31
CA GLU A 69 -5.69 -5.19 -8.41
C GLU A 69 -5.62 -4.35 -9.70
N ALA A 70 -5.38 -3.04 -9.56
CA ALA A 70 -5.31 -2.11 -10.68
C ALA A 70 -3.90 -1.94 -11.26
N ALA A 71 -2.85 -2.41 -10.57
CA ALA A 71 -1.46 -2.11 -10.89
C ALA A 71 -1.07 -2.51 -12.33
N ARG A 72 -1.37 -3.75 -12.74
CA ARG A 72 -1.02 -4.26 -14.08
C ARG A 72 -1.78 -3.55 -15.19
N THR A 73 -3.10 -3.39 -15.03
CA THR A 73 -3.96 -2.74 -16.03
C THR A 73 -3.56 -1.27 -16.19
N LEU A 74 -3.25 -0.60 -15.10
CA LEU A 74 -2.85 0.80 -15.14
C LEU A 74 -1.48 0.97 -15.82
N ALA A 75 -0.52 0.12 -15.52
CA ALA A 75 0.78 0.12 -16.21
C ALA A 75 0.62 -0.09 -17.71
N ALA A 76 -0.17 -1.10 -18.13
CA ALA A 76 -0.47 -1.34 -19.53
C ALA A 76 -1.11 -0.10 -20.19
N SER A 77 -2.10 0.53 -19.56
CA SER A 77 -2.74 1.73 -20.11
C SER A 77 -1.77 2.91 -20.31
N VAL A 78 -0.81 3.09 -19.39
CA VAL A 78 0.22 4.14 -19.51
C VAL A 78 1.19 3.84 -20.67
N ILE A 79 1.56 2.58 -20.82
CA ILE A 79 2.43 2.14 -21.91
C ILE A 79 1.73 2.22 -23.26
N ASP A 80 0.50 1.76 -23.37
CA ASP A 80 -0.31 1.83 -24.59
C ASP A 80 -0.53 3.29 -25.07
N ALA A 81 -0.52 4.24 -24.12
CA ALA A 81 -0.55 5.67 -24.42
C ALA A 81 0.82 6.24 -24.86
N GLY A 82 1.84 5.41 -25.01
CA GLY A 82 3.14 5.79 -25.60
C GLY A 82 4.17 6.32 -24.59
N PHE A 83 4.04 6.04 -23.30
CA PHE A 83 5.05 6.46 -22.31
C PHE A 83 6.37 5.70 -22.48
N THR A 84 7.49 6.44 -22.53
CA THR A 84 8.85 5.91 -22.69
C THR A 84 9.81 6.36 -21.58
N GLY A 85 9.30 7.08 -20.57
CA GLY A 85 10.06 7.57 -19.41
C GLY A 85 10.31 6.49 -18.35
N ILE A 86 10.42 6.92 -17.09
CA ILE A 86 10.57 6.02 -15.94
C ILE A 86 9.19 5.77 -15.32
N TYR A 87 8.73 4.52 -15.33
CA TYR A 87 7.53 4.09 -14.63
C TYR A 87 7.90 3.53 -13.25
N VAL A 88 7.40 4.18 -12.21
CA VAL A 88 7.61 3.76 -10.81
C VAL A 88 6.32 3.09 -10.32
N ASP A 89 6.40 1.80 -10.01
CA ASP A 89 5.32 1.08 -9.34
C ASP A 89 5.50 1.18 -7.82
N GLY A 90 4.75 2.06 -7.17
CA GLY A 90 4.72 2.24 -5.72
C GLY A 90 3.58 1.47 -5.02
N ASN A 91 3.01 0.48 -5.71
CA ASN A 91 1.86 -0.27 -5.22
C ASN A 91 2.26 -1.37 -4.22
N ALA A 92 1.30 -1.85 -3.43
CA ALA A 92 1.53 -2.96 -2.51
C ALA A 92 1.25 -4.30 -3.20
N VAL A 93 2.10 -4.68 -4.14
CA VAL A 93 1.96 -5.88 -4.99
C VAL A 93 2.99 -6.95 -4.64
N SER A 94 2.71 -8.19 -5.04
CA SER A 94 3.65 -9.30 -4.94
C SER A 94 4.89 -9.08 -5.82
N THR A 95 5.96 -9.81 -5.51
CA THR A 95 7.17 -9.80 -6.34
C THR A 95 6.91 -10.29 -7.76
N GLU A 96 5.96 -11.21 -7.94
CA GLU A 96 5.54 -11.70 -9.24
C GLU A 96 4.80 -10.61 -10.03
N THR A 97 3.83 -9.95 -9.41
CA THR A 97 3.10 -8.82 -10.02
C THR A 97 4.07 -7.69 -10.40
N ALA A 98 5.01 -7.31 -9.52
CA ALA A 98 6.01 -6.30 -9.82
C ALA A 98 6.88 -6.65 -11.04
N ARG A 99 7.33 -7.91 -11.13
CA ARG A 99 8.10 -8.38 -12.29
C ARG A 99 7.28 -8.45 -13.57
N ALA A 100 6.00 -8.81 -13.48
CA ALA A 100 5.10 -8.80 -14.63
C ALA A 100 4.88 -7.39 -15.16
N VAL A 101 4.69 -6.40 -14.26
CA VAL A 101 4.62 -4.97 -14.63
C VAL A 101 5.94 -4.52 -15.26
N ALA A 102 7.09 -4.90 -14.67
CA ALA A 102 8.40 -4.60 -15.22
C ALA A 102 8.57 -5.11 -16.66
N GLY A 103 8.08 -6.33 -16.97
CA GLY A 103 8.07 -6.89 -18.31
C GLY A 103 7.26 -6.03 -19.28
N VAL A 104 6.02 -5.70 -18.94
CA VAL A 104 5.14 -4.85 -19.78
C VAL A 104 5.80 -3.49 -20.08
N VAL A 105 6.41 -2.86 -19.07
CA VAL A 105 7.09 -1.56 -19.22
C VAL A 105 8.33 -1.68 -20.10
N ALA A 106 9.14 -2.70 -19.90
CA ALA A 106 10.39 -2.91 -20.65
C ALA A 106 10.16 -3.27 -22.13
N ASP A 107 9.15 -4.11 -22.42
CA ASP A 107 8.79 -4.51 -23.78
C ASP A 107 8.42 -3.32 -24.68
N ALA A 108 7.93 -2.26 -24.09
CA ALA A 108 7.61 -0.99 -24.79
C ALA A 108 8.77 0.01 -24.81
N GLY A 109 9.95 -0.34 -24.30
CA GLY A 109 11.11 0.53 -24.27
C GLY A 109 11.12 1.59 -23.17
N ALA A 110 10.18 1.55 -22.22
CA ALA A 110 10.18 2.37 -21.02
C ALA A 110 11.04 1.74 -19.92
N ARG A 111 11.38 2.52 -18.89
CA ARG A 111 12.23 2.08 -17.77
C ARG A 111 11.38 1.85 -16.55
N PHE A 112 11.62 0.76 -15.86
CA PHE A 112 10.85 0.37 -14.66
C PHE A 112 11.65 0.57 -13.38
N VAL A 113 10.99 1.10 -12.35
CA VAL A 113 11.48 1.12 -10.97
C VAL A 113 10.41 0.54 -10.06
N ASP A 114 10.80 -0.45 -9.29
CA ASP A 114 9.97 -1.07 -8.25
C ASP A 114 10.04 -0.25 -6.98
N GLY A 115 8.89 0.06 -6.39
CA GLY A 115 8.75 0.89 -5.21
C GLY A 115 7.92 0.24 -4.10
N GLY A 116 8.41 0.30 -2.87
CA GLY A 116 7.69 -0.18 -1.68
C GLY A 116 7.55 0.93 -0.65
N ILE A 117 6.34 1.47 -0.44
CA ILE A 117 6.09 2.53 0.53
C ILE A 117 5.79 1.90 1.90
N ILE A 118 6.55 2.27 2.93
CA ILE A 118 6.36 1.85 4.32
C ILE A 118 6.18 3.07 5.21
N GLY A 119 5.07 3.15 5.91
CA GLY A 119 4.67 4.24 6.79
C GLY A 119 3.30 4.83 6.44
N PRO A 120 2.81 5.82 7.22
CA PRO A 120 1.63 6.62 6.91
C PRO A 120 1.90 7.57 5.74
N PRO A 121 0.91 8.36 5.25
CA PRO A 121 1.18 9.47 4.34
C PRO A 121 2.31 10.38 4.85
N ALA A 122 3.21 10.82 3.95
CA ALA A 122 4.47 11.49 4.29
C ALA A 122 4.28 12.96 4.73
N HIS A 123 3.62 13.15 5.87
CA HIS A 123 3.36 14.48 6.46
C HIS A 123 4.35 14.87 7.56
N GLN A 124 5.18 13.93 8.00
CA GLN A 124 6.16 14.11 9.06
C GLN A 124 7.47 13.43 8.69
N GLU A 125 8.59 14.11 8.93
CA GLU A 125 9.92 13.56 8.71
C GLU A 125 10.16 12.26 9.49
N GLY A 126 10.85 11.28 8.87
CA GLY A 126 11.21 10.01 9.48
C GLY A 126 10.08 9.00 9.62
N THR A 127 8.84 9.33 9.24
CA THR A 127 7.70 8.41 9.37
C THR A 127 7.48 7.52 8.16
N THR A 128 7.89 7.97 6.96
CA THR A 128 7.57 7.29 5.70
C THR A 128 8.80 7.10 4.82
N ARG A 129 9.00 5.87 4.36
CA ARG A 129 10.09 5.49 3.47
C ARG A 129 9.53 4.92 2.17
N LEU A 130 10.14 5.35 1.06
CA LEU A 130 9.97 4.78 -0.26
C LEU A 130 11.22 3.96 -0.59
N TYR A 131 11.14 2.65 -0.44
CA TYR A 131 12.19 1.75 -0.89
C TYR A 131 12.09 1.56 -2.39
N LEU A 132 13.23 1.62 -3.08
CA LEU A 132 13.31 1.58 -4.54
C LEU A 132 14.29 0.50 -5.00
N SER A 133 13.93 -0.21 -6.06
CA SER A 133 14.84 -1.14 -6.74
C SER A 133 14.66 -1.10 -8.27
N GLY A 134 15.75 -1.31 -8.99
CA GLY A 134 15.83 -1.21 -10.44
C GLY A 134 16.94 -0.28 -10.90
N ALA A 135 17.31 -0.36 -12.17
CA ALA A 135 18.45 0.38 -12.73
C ALA A 135 18.35 1.91 -12.52
N GLU A 136 17.15 2.46 -12.57
CA GLU A 136 16.87 3.90 -12.42
C GLU A 136 16.46 4.30 -10.98
N ALA A 137 16.59 3.41 -10.01
CA ALA A 137 16.18 3.66 -8.63
C ALA A 137 16.84 4.90 -8.01
N SER A 138 18.13 5.12 -8.33
CA SER A 138 18.88 6.30 -7.85
C SER A 138 18.38 7.61 -8.47
N THR A 139 17.98 7.59 -9.74
CA THR A 139 17.35 8.72 -10.42
C THR A 139 16.04 9.09 -9.73
N VAL A 140 15.19 8.09 -9.46
CA VAL A 140 13.90 8.29 -8.74
C VAL A 140 14.15 8.76 -7.31
N ALA A 141 15.09 8.16 -6.57
CA ALA A 141 15.39 8.57 -5.20
C ALA A 141 15.80 10.06 -5.11
N SER A 142 16.54 10.55 -6.10
CA SER A 142 16.97 11.97 -6.15
C SER A 142 15.79 12.94 -6.24
N ALA A 143 14.65 12.52 -6.80
CA ALA A 143 13.44 13.32 -6.91
C ALA A 143 12.75 13.61 -5.55
N PHE A 144 13.14 12.93 -4.49
CA PHE A 144 12.58 13.09 -3.15
C PHE A 144 13.57 13.66 -2.13
N LYS A 145 14.77 14.03 -2.58
CA LYS A 145 15.85 14.50 -1.69
C LYS A 145 15.43 15.78 -0.93
N GLY A 146 15.51 15.71 0.41
CA GLY A 146 15.15 16.84 1.28
C GLY A 146 13.66 17.02 1.51
N SER A 147 12.84 16.05 1.12
CA SER A 147 11.39 16.02 1.42
C SER A 147 11.08 15.18 2.67
N MET A 148 9.80 15.17 3.07
CA MET A 148 9.30 14.32 4.19
C MET A 148 9.26 12.83 3.84
N LEU A 149 9.44 12.44 2.56
CA LEU A 149 9.48 11.06 2.10
C LEU A 149 10.93 10.63 1.91
N GLU A 150 11.42 9.77 2.77
CA GLU A 150 12.77 9.23 2.68
C GLU A 150 12.83 8.16 1.57
N ALA A 151 13.51 8.43 0.46
CA ALA A 151 13.67 7.50 -0.66
C ALA A 151 15.01 6.75 -0.56
N LEU A 152 14.93 5.40 -0.47
CA LEU A 152 16.06 4.52 -0.19
C LEU A 152 16.22 3.48 -1.31
N VAL A 153 17.38 3.46 -1.95
CA VAL A 153 17.72 2.44 -2.95
C VAL A 153 18.21 1.16 -2.24
N ILE A 154 17.60 0.02 -2.55
CA ILE A 154 17.94 -1.26 -1.93
C ILE A 154 18.50 -2.30 -2.91
N GLY A 155 18.64 -1.93 -4.17
CA GLY A 155 19.25 -2.78 -5.20
C GLY A 155 18.79 -2.42 -6.60
N ASP A 156 19.32 -3.15 -7.57
CA ASP A 156 19.06 -2.96 -9.00
C ASP A 156 18.03 -3.96 -9.59
N ARG A 157 17.69 -4.99 -8.81
CA ARG A 157 16.77 -6.04 -9.26
C ARG A 157 15.31 -5.65 -9.02
N PRO A 158 14.47 -5.56 -10.07
CA PRO A 158 13.03 -5.34 -9.93
C PRO A 158 12.35 -6.39 -9.06
N GLY A 159 11.44 -5.96 -8.21
CA GLY A 159 10.73 -6.81 -7.24
C GLY A 159 11.38 -6.86 -5.85
N SER A 160 12.58 -6.26 -5.64
CA SER A 160 13.22 -6.25 -4.31
C SER A 160 12.51 -5.31 -3.33
N ALA A 161 12.05 -4.14 -3.79
CA ALA A 161 11.30 -3.20 -2.96
C ALA A 161 9.91 -3.75 -2.61
N SER A 162 9.23 -4.37 -3.57
CA SER A 162 7.98 -5.12 -3.35
C SER A 162 8.18 -6.26 -2.35
N ALA A 163 9.26 -7.06 -2.47
CA ALA A 163 9.57 -8.12 -1.50
C ALA A 163 9.71 -7.59 -0.09
N LEU A 164 10.48 -6.52 0.10
CA LEU A 164 10.65 -5.88 1.40
C LEU A 164 9.30 -5.41 1.96
N LYS A 165 8.47 -4.76 1.11
CA LYS A 165 7.13 -4.32 1.49
C LYS A 165 6.24 -5.49 1.90
N MET A 166 6.28 -6.61 1.17
CA MET A 166 5.49 -7.81 1.51
C MET A 166 5.96 -8.43 2.83
N CYS A 167 7.27 -8.57 3.07
CA CYS A 167 7.80 -9.04 4.35
C CYS A 167 7.37 -8.16 5.52
N TYR A 168 7.47 -6.84 5.38
CA TYR A 168 7.04 -5.90 6.42
C TYR A 168 5.53 -5.95 6.68
N ALA A 169 4.73 -6.01 5.62
CA ALA A 169 3.28 -6.07 5.73
C ALA A 169 2.78 -7.43 6.25
N ALA A 170 3.47 -8.52 5.94
CA ALA A 170 3.22 -9.84 6.52
C ALA A 170 3.25 -9.78 8.05
N TRP A 171 4.26 -9.12 8.61
CA TRP A 171 4.33 -8.92 10.06
C TRP A 171 3.23 -7.97 10.55
N THR A 172 3.13 -6.75 10.03
CA THR A 172 2.28 -5.72 10.63
C THR A 172 0.79 -6.00 10.47
N LYS A 173 0.36 -6.45 9.29
CA LYS A 173 -1.06 -6.76 9.00
C LYS A 173 -1.41 -8.20 9.36
N GLY A 174 -0.51 -9.15 9.06
CA GLY A 174 -0.73 -10.56 9.37
C GLY A 174 -0.84 -10.79 10.87
N SER A 175 0.07 -10.21 11.69
CA SER A 175 -0.01 -10.33 13.14
C SER A 175 -1.25 -9.65 13.74
N ALA A 176 -1.70 -8.53 13.17
CA ALA A 176 -2.93 -7.89 13.63
C ALA A 176 -4.18 -8.74 13.33
N ALA A 177 -4.28 -9.31 12.12
CA ALA A 177 -5.36 -10.23 11.77
C ALA A 177 -5.35 -11.46 12.67
N LEU A 178 -4.18 -12.06 12.92
CA LEU A 178 -4.03 -13.21 13.83
C LEU A 178 -4.51 -12.87 15.24
N LEU A 179 -4.05 -11.76 15.82
CA LEU A 179 -4.46 -11.34 17.15
C LEU A 179 -5.96 -11.07 17.25
N THR A 180 -6.54 -10.46 16.21
CA THR A 180 -8.00 -10.21 16.15
C THR A 180 -8.78 -11.53 16.11
N ALA A 181 -8.33 -12.51 15.29
CA ALA A 181 -8.94 -13.83 15.22
C ALA A 181 -8.82 -14.62 16.56
N ILE A 182 -7.65 -14.52 17.22
CA ILE A 182 -7.45 -15.14 18.55
C ILE A 182 -8.43 -14.55 19.58
N ARG A 183 -8.62 -13.22 19.59
CA ARG A 183 -9.60 -12.57 20.49
C ARG A 183 -11.03 -13.04 20.20
N ALA A 184 -11.41 -13.14 18.93
CA ALA A 184 -12.72 -13.66 18.53
C ALA A 184 -12.92 -15.11 18.99
N LEU A 185 -11.93 -15.98 18.80
CA LEU A 185 -11.98 -17.37 19.29
C LEU A 185 -12.11 -17.42 20.82
N ALA A 186 -11.34 -16.62 21.54
CA ALA A 186 -11.39 -16.62 23.02
C ALA A 186 -12.75 -16.16 23.56
N VAL A 187 -13.41 -15.21 22.89
CA VAL A 187 -14.79 -14.80 23.23
C VAL A 187 -15.77 -15.92 22.91
N ALA A 188 -15.68 -16.54 21.72
CA ALA A 188 -16.56 -17.64 21.32
C ALA A 188 -16.50 -18.83 22.28
N GLU A 189 -15.31 -19.15 22.80
CA GLU A 189 -15.07 -20.26 23.75
C GLU A 189 -15.24 -19.84 25.22
N GLY A 190 -15.54 -18.57 25.52
CA GLY A 190 -15.75 -18.07 26.89
C GLY A 190 -14.49 -18.02 27.76
N VAL A 191 -13.30 -17.95 27.13
CA VAL A 191 -11.99 -17.98 27.82
C VAL A 191 -11.22 -16.67 27.72
N GLU A 192 -11.85 -15.58 27.26
CA GLU A 192 -11.16 -14.31 27.01
C GLU A 192 -10.44 -13.78 28.25
N ASN A 193 -11.09 -13.77 29.41
CA ASN A 193 -10.46 -13.25 30.64
C ASN A 193 -9.20 -14.04 31.01
N ALA A 194 -9.27 -15.36 30.95
CA ALA A 194 -8.12 -16.22 31.25
C ALA A 194 -6.97 -16.00 30.25
N LEU A 195 -7.27 -15.80 28.96
CA LEU A 195 -6.28 -15.48 27.95
C LEU A 195 -5.60 -14.12 28.23
N LEU A 196 -6.36 -13.10 28.61
CA LEU A 196 -5.83 -11.77 28.91
C LEU A 196 -4.95 -11.80 30.17
N GLU A 197 -5.35 -12.54 31.21
CA GLU A 197 -4.54 -12.76 32.41
C GLU A 197 -3.21 -13.43 32.06
N GLU A 198 -3.22 -14.50 31.25
CA GLU A 198 -2.01 -15.18 30.81
C GLU A 198 -1.12 -14.25 29.96
N TRP A 199 -1.70 -13.47 29.04
CA TRP A 199 -0.93 -12.50 28.26
C TRP A 199 -0.28 -11.43 29.13
N ASN A 200 -0.94 -10.99 30.21
CA ASN A 200 -0.35 -10.02 31.14
C ASN A 200 0.85 -10.61 31.90
N ILE A 201 0.90 -11.92 32.10
CA ILE A 201 2.03 -12.63 32.74
C ILE A 201 3.17 -12.87 31.74
N SER A 202 2.83 -13.45 30.55
CA SER A 202 3.85 -14.03 29.66
C SER A 202 4.12 -13.22 28.38
N GLN A 203 3.19 -12.29 27.99
CA GLN A 203 3.22 -11.55 26.72
C GLN A 203 2.87 -10.07 26.92
N HIS A 204 3.66 -9.36 27.68
CA HIS A 204 3.38 -7.95 28.03
C HIS A 204 3.05 -7.07 26.80
N GLY A 205 1.93 -6.35 26.90
CA GLY A 205 1.47 -5.41 25.88
C GLY A 205 0.69 -6.02 24.71
N ILE A 206 0.55 -7.35 24.63
CA ILE A 206 -0.21 -8.01 23.54
C ILE A 206 -1.69 -7.67 23.61
N GLU A 207 -2.29 -7.55 24.80
CA GLU A 207 -3.68 -7.11 24.96
C GLU A 207 -3.92 -5.76 24.30
N ALA A 208 -3.16 -4.73 24.69
CA ALA A 208 -3.28 -3.39 24.12
C ALA A 208 -3.02 -3.38 22.61
N ARG A 209 -2.01 -4.14 22.16
CA ARG A 209 -1.67 -4.30 20.74
C ARG A 209 -2.79 -4.98 19.95
N SER A 210 -3.44 -6.01 20.50
CA SER A 210 -4.55 -6.71 19.84
C SER A 210 -5.74 -5.76 19.64
N THR A 211 -6.09 -4.99 20.67
CA THR A 211 -7.18 -4.01 20.63
C THR A 211 -6.89 -2.89 19.62
N ALA A 212 -5.71 -2.26 19.72
CA ALA A 212 -5.32 -1.20 18.80
C ALA A 212 -5.20 -1.70 17.36
N GLY A 213 -4.65 -2.90 17.15
CA GLY A 213 -4.53 -3.52 15.83
C GLY A 213 -5.88 -3.79 15.19
N ALA A 214 -6.85 -4.34 15.92
CA ALA A 214 -8.20 -4.59 15.43
C ALA A 214 -8.88 -3.28 15.02
N ARG A 215 -8.95 -2.29 15.90
CA ARG A 215 -9.62 -1.00 15.66
C ARG A 215 -8.97 -0.20 14.53
N ASN A 216 -7.64 -0.06 14.53
CA ASN A 216 -6.92 0.74 13.52
C ASN A 216 -6.93 0.11 12.13
N ASN A 217 -7.22 -1.19 12.02
CA ASN A 217 -7.23 -1.88 10.74
C ASN A 217 -8.65 -2.13 10.19
N ALA A 218 -9.68 -2.11 11.02
CA ALA A 218 -11.06 -2.42 10.60
C ALA A 218 -11.53 -1.52 9.46
N PHE A 219 -11.41 -0.20 9.56
CA PHE A 219 -11.86 0.74 8.53
C PHE A 219 -11.01 0.70 7.23
N LYS A 220 -9.87 0.00 7.25
CA LYS A 220 -8.99 -0.25 6.10
C LYS A 220 -9.05 -1.69 5.62
N ALA A 221 -9.83 -2.55 6.27
CA ALA A 221 -9.88 -3.98 6.01
C ALA A 221 -10.20 -4.31 4.55
N TRP A 222 -11.10 -3.55 3.92
CA TRP A 222 -11.49 -3.72 2.53
C TRP A 222 -10.30 -3.76 1.55
N ARG A 223 -9.24 -2.99 1.80
CA ARG A 223 -8.03 -3.00 0.97
C ARG A 223 -6.97 -3.98 1.47
N PHE A 224 -6.94 -4.25 2.79
CA PHE A 224 -5.96 -5.16 3.37
C PHE A 224 -6.19 -6.62 2.96
N ALA A 225 -7.42 -7.00 2.66
CA ALA A 225 -7.73 -8.32 2.10
C ALA A 225 -6.95 -8.58 0.79
N GLY A 226 -6.94 -7.61 -0.14
CA GLY A 226 -6.15 -7.69 -1.38
C GLY A 226 -4.64 -7.73 -1.09
N GLU A 227 -4.15 -6.84 -0.22
CA GLU A 227 -2.73 -6.82 0.15
C GLU A 227 -2.27 -8.15 0.80
N MET A 228 -3.10 -8.79 1.63
CA MET A 228 -2.77 -10.10 2.23
C MET A 228 -2.70 -11.23 1.19
N ARG A 229 -3.50 -11.18 0.12
CA ARG A 229 -3.39 -12.13 -1.00
C ARG A 229 -2.09 -11.94 -1.78
N GLU A 230 -1.66 -10.68 -2.01
CA GLU A 230 -0.35 -10.39 -2.63
C GLU A 230 0.82 -10.89 -1.74
N ILE A 231 0.68 -10.80 -0.41
CA ILE A 231 1.66 -11.37 0.52
C ILE A 231 1.69 -12.90 0.39
N ALA A 232 0.53 -13.57 0.40
CA ALA A 232 0.43 -15.01 0.22
C ALA A 232 1.11 -15.46 -1.07
N ALA A 233 0.81 -14.82 -2.20
CA ALA A 233 1.44 -15.10 -3.48
C ALA A 233 2.96 -14.90 -3.45
N THR A 234 3.45 -13.89 -2.71
CA THR A 234 4.90 -13.67 -2.54
C THR A 234 5.57 -14.83 -1.78
N PHE A 235 4.92 -15.36 -0.74
CA PHE A 235 5.41 -16.53 0.01
C PHE A 235 5.41 -17.78 -0.89
N GLU A 236 4.32 -18.02 -1.59
CA GLU A 236 4.17 -19.17 -2.50
C GLU A 236 5.21 -19.14 -3.64
N ALA A 237 5.46 -17.97 -4.23
CA ALA A 237 6.50 -17.79 -5.25
C ALA A 237 7.93 -18.04 -4.72
N ALA A 238 8.13 -17.92 -3.41
CA ALA A 238 9.37 -18.26 -2.71
C ALA A 238 9.42 -19.73 -2.23
N GLY A 239 8.40 -20.55 -2.53
CA GLY A 239 8.28 -21.93 -2.05
C GLY A 239 7.87 -22.06 -0.58
N LEU A 240 7.33 -20.99 0.04
CA LEU A 240 6.87 -20.97 1.42
C LEU A 240 5.34 -21.10 1.48
N PRO A 241 4.76 -21.65 2.57
CA PRO A 241 3.31 -21.75 2.73
C PRO A 241 2.63 -20.38 2.77
N GLY A 242 1.67 -20.12 1.86
CA GLY A 242 0.86 -18.90 1.80
C GLY A 242 -0.38 -18.91 2.69
N GLY A 243 -0.80 -20.09 3.18
CA GLY A 243 -2.08 -20.30 3.87
C GLY A 243 -2.32 -19.41 5.08
N PHE A 244 -1.30 -19.07 5.85
CA PHE A 244 -1.39 -18.11 6.96
C PHE A 244 -1.90 -16.74 6.51
N HIS A 245 -1.39 -16.26 5.37
CA HIS A 245 -1.75 -14.96 4.83
C HIS A 245 -3.08 -14.99 4.08
N GLN A 246 -3.48 -16.13 3.50
CA GLN A 246 -4.82 -16.34 2.98
C GLN A 246 -5.86 -16.27 4.10
N GLY A 247 -5.62 -16.96 5.24
CA GLY A 247 -6.49 -16.85 6.42
C GLY A 247 -6.59 -15.41 6.95
N ALA A 248 -5.49 -14.65 6.94
CA ALA A 248 -5.52 -13.23 7.29
C ALA A 248 -6.33 -12.39 6.29
N ALA A 249 -6.28 -12.72 4.99
CA ALA A 249 -7.12 -12.09 3.97
C ALA A 249 -8.62 -12.34 4.24
N ASP A 250 -8.98 -13.55 4.67
CA ASP A 250 -10.37 -13.88 5.03
C ASP A 250 -10.86 -13.11 6.25
N VAL A 251 -10.01 -12.93 7.27
CA VAL A 251 -10.31 -12.06 8.42
C VAL A 251 -10.63 -10.64 7.96
N TYR A 252 -9.79 -10.03 7.12
CA TYR A 252 -10.04 -8.69 6.61
C TYR A 252 -11.22 -8.62 5.65
N THR A 253 -11.53 -9.67 4.91
CA THR A 253 -12.71 -9.72 4.04
C THR A 253 -14.00 -9.63 4.86
N ARG A 254 -14.09 -10.34 6.00
CA ARG A 254 -15.24 -10.25 6.92
C ARG A 254 -15.43 -8.85 7.50
N LEU A 255 -14.34 -8.11 7.70
CA LEU A 255 -14.35 -6.74 8.24
C LEU A 255 -14.50 -5.64 7.19
N ALA A 256 -14.67 -5.99 5.91
CA ALA A 256 -14.69 -5.00 4.81
C ALA A 256 -15.87 -4.01 4.88
N ALA A 257 -16.96 -4.37 5.56
CA ALA A 257 -18.13 -3.51 5.79
C ALA A 257 -17.80 -2.24 6.61
N TYR A 258 -16.73 -2.25 7.40
CA TYR A 258 -16.29 -1.07 8.17
C TYR A 258 -15.55 -0.02 7.32
N LYS A 259 -15.58 -0.14 5.99
CA LYS A 259 -15.01 0.86 5.09
C LYS A 259 -15.53 2.25 5.42
N ASP A 260 -14.60 3.19 5.62
CA ASP A 260 -14.88 4.60 5.88
C ASP A 260 -15.74 4.86 7.15
N CYS A 261 -15.80 3.90 8.09
CA CYS A 261 -16.50 4.05 9.35
C CYS A 261 -15.78 5.08 10.23
N ASP A 262 -16.54 6.09 10.69
CA ASP A 262 -16.07 7.13 11.62
C ASP A 262 -17.16 7.37 12.68
N PRO A 263 -16.87 7.15 13.97
CA PRO A 263 -15.61 6.69 14.55
C PRO A 263 -15.27 5.22 14.21
N PRO A 264 -13.99 4.82 14.37
CA PRO A 264 -13.59 3.42 14.22
C PRO A 264 -14.41 2.50 15.16
N PRO A 265 -14.78 1.28 14.72
CA PRO A 265 -15.59 0.37 15.52
C PRO A 265 -14.87 -0.04 16.81
N GLU A 266 -15.64 -0.37 17.82
CA GLU A 266 -15.11 -0.94 19.07
C GLU A 266 -14.71 -2.40 18.86
N LEU A 267 -13.81 -2.91 19.72
CA LEU A 267 -13.32 -4.28 19.61
C LEU A 267 -14.44 -5.33 19.68
N THR A 268 -15.47 -5.10 20.51
CA THR A 268 -16.64 -5.99 20.64
C THR A 268 -17.38 -6.10 19.33
N GLU A 269 -17.65 -5.00 18.63
CA GLU A 269 -18.33 -4.98 17.33
C GLU A 269 -17.52 -5.72 16.27
N ILE A 270 -16.18 -5.55 16.28
CA ILE A 270 -15.26 -6.25 15.37
C ILE A 270 -15.31 -7.76 15.60
N ILE A 271 -15.29 -8.19 16.86
CA ILE A 271 -15.37 -9.60 17.25
C ILE A 271 -16.70 -10.21 16.83
N GLU A 272 -17.82 -9.54 17.13
CA GLU A 272 -19.17 -9.98 16.72
C GLU A 272 -19.25 -10.15 15.20
N THR A 273 -18.75 -9.20 14.43
CA THR A 273 -18.71 -9.29 12.95
C THR A 273 -17.85 -10.46 12.46
N LEU A 274 -16.75 -10.79 13.15
CA LEU A 274 -15.94 -11.95 12.77
C LEU A 274 -16.63 -13.29 13.08
N LEU A 275 -17.40 -13.36 14.15
CA LEU A 275 -18.11 -14.56 14.58
C LEU A 275 -19.39 -14.80 13.80
N ASP A 276 -20.08 -13.74 13.39
CA ASP A 276 -21.28 -13.78 12.56
C ASP A 276 -21.10 -12.86 11.33
N PRO A 277 -20.39 -13.33 10.29
CA PRO A 277 -20.06 -12.49 9.13
C PRO A 277 -21.28 -12.12 8.25
N GLY A 278 -22.49 -12.43 8.68
CA GLY A 278 -23.68 -12.27 7.85
C GLY A 278 -23.66 -13.22 6.63
N THR A 279 -24.73 -13.84 6.33
CA THR A 279 -24.87 -14.71 5.14
C THR A 279 -24.92 -13.92 3.84
#